data_fd737d263f9e4a4f35938e0c0fcb994c
#
_entry.id   fd737d263f9e4a4f35938e0c0fcb994c
#
_cell.length_a   1.000
_cell.length_b   1.000
_cell.length_c   1.000
_cell.angle_alpha   90.00
_cell.angle_beta   90.00
_cell.angle_gamma   90.00
#
_symmetry.space_group_name_H-M   'P 1'
#
loop_
_entity.id
_entity.type
_entity.pdbx_description
1 polymer ?
#
loop_
_entity_poly.entity_id
_entity_poly.type
_entity_poly.pdbx_seq_one_letter_code
_entity_poly.pdbx_strand_id
1 'polypeptide(L)'
;MLKTRQALTFIRSSMIRFNSSTSDKNYYSEYKKSYEKHAESFSHVDASGQASMVDVKDKSVTFRKATATASVLVGTEVYNLIKANNIKKGDVLTVAKIAGIMGAKKTPDLIPLCHPLDLTQVDVQCRMDEYESKIVIECQAKCVGRTGVEMEALTGASIAALTVYDMCKAVNKGILISDVKLLAKSGGKSGDFVAENDLPRDPYQSLHDIHNDKSE
;
A
#
# COMPACT_ATOMS: atom_id res chain seq x y z
N MET A 1 -26.26 21.09 -0.63
CA MET A 1 -26.47 20.46 -1.96
C MET A 1 -25.55 20.97 -3.10
N LEU A 2 -24.84 22.11 -2.98
CA LEU A 2 -23.96 22.63 -4.04
C LEU A 2 -22.54 22.02 -4.06
N LYS A 3 -22.00 21.62 -2.92
CA LYS A 3 -20.60 21.12 -2.79
C LYS A 3 -20.37 19.73 -3.41
N THR A 4 -21.39 18.89 -3.47
CA THR A 4 -21.32 17.53 -4.06
C THR A 4 -21.24 17.55 -5.60
N ARG A 5 -21.75 18.60 -6.26
CA ARG A 5 -21.70 18.74 -7.71
C ARG A 5 -20.31 19.15 -8.22
N GLN A 6 -19.52 19.90 -7.47
CA GLN A 6 -18.18 20.34 -7.90
C GLN A 6 -17.15 19.21 -7.82
N ALA A 7 -17.22 18.34 -6.83
CA ALA A 7 -16.34 17.15 -6.74
C ALA A 7 -16.56 16.17 -7.91
N LEU A 8 -17.82 15.99 -8.33
CA LEU A 8 -18.17 15.15 -9.49
C LEU A 8 -17.70 15.73 -10.84
N THR A 9 -17.56 17.05 -10.95
CA THR A 9 -17.07 17.70 -12.18
C THR A 9 -15.57 17.56 -12.34
N PHE A 10 -14.79 17.56 -11.24
CA PHE A 10 -13.34 17.41 -11.28
C PHE A 10 -12.93 15.98 -11.71
N ILE A 11 -13.67 14.96 -11.28
CA ILE A 11 -13.42 13.55 -11.69
C ILE A 11 -13.72 13.33 -13.18
N ARG A 12 -14.63 14.12 -13.77
CA ARG A 12 -14.98 14.01 -15.20
C ARG A 12 -13.94 14.58 -16.16
N SER A 13 -13.14 15.55 -15.73
CA SER A 13 -12.17 16.24 -16.61
C SER A 13 -10.81 15.54 -16.73
N SER A 14 -10.47 14.62 -15.79
CA SER A 14 -9.22 13.85 -15.80
C SER A 14 -9.35 12.46 -16.44
N MET A 15 -10.51 12.12 -16.99
CA MET A 15 -10.68 10.86 -17.72
C MET A 15 -9.96 10.91 -19.07
N ILE A 16 -8.73 10.43 -19.12
CA ILE A 16 -8.11 9.87 -20.32
C ILE A 16 -9.10 8.86 -20.89
N ARG A 17 -9.41 8.99 -22.19
CA ARG A 17 -10.33 8.08 -22.90
C ARG A 17 -9.73 6.68 -22.93
N PHE A 18 -10.05 5.85 -21.93
CA PHE A 18 -9.93 4.42 -22.03
C PHE A 18 -11.15 3.86 -22.75
N ASN A 19 -10.91 3.04 -23.75
CA ASN A 19 -11.96 2.28 -24.45
C ASN A 19 -12.42 1.17 -23.48
N SER A 20 -13.46 1.43 -22.67
CA SER A 20 -13.85 0.58 -21.53
C SER A 20 -14.66 -0.63 -22.00
N SER A 21 -14.17 -1.81 -21.70
CA SER A 21 -14.93 -3.05 -21.74
C SER A 21 -16.06 -3.04 -20.68
N THR A 22 -17.06 -3.93 -20.83
CA THR A 22 -18.22 -4.04 -19.91
C THR A 22 -17.80 -4.38 -18.47
N SER A 23 -16.64 -5.03 -18.27
CA SER A 23 -16.04 -5.37 -16.97
C SER A 23 -15.61 -4.14 -16.18
N ASP A 24 -15.07 -3.11 -16.86
CA ASP A 24 -14.61 -1.87 -16.21
C ASP A 24 -15.77 -1.05 -15.64
N LYS A 25 -16.94 -1.10 -16.29
CA LYS A 25 -18.14 -0.40 -15.80
C LYS A 25 -18.69 -1.01 -14.50
N ASN A 26 -18.62 -2.33 -14.33
CA ASN A 26 -19.03 -3.01 -13.12
C ASN A 26 -18.07 -2.69 -11.96
N TYR A 27 -16.76 -2.76 -12.18
CA TYR A 27 -15.74 -2.41 -11.20
C TYR A 27 -15.91 -0.98 -10.67
N TYR A 28 -16.07 0.01 -11.57
CA TYR A 28 -16.31 1.40 -11.16
C TYR A 28 -17.62 1.59 -10.41
N SER A 29 -18.66 0.83 -10.75
CA SER A 29 -19.95 0.92 -10.06
C SER A 29 -19.90 0.35 -8.64
N GLU A 30 -19.19 -0.74 -8.43
CA GLU A 30 -18.97 -1.35 -7.11
C GLU A 30 -18.02 -0.51 -6.25
N TYR A 31 -16.93 -0.02 -6.82
CA TYR A 31 -16.03 0.93 -6.16
C TYR A 31 -16.78 2.20 -5.72
N LYS A 32 -17.63 2.75 -6.59
CA LYS A 32 -18.46 3.91 -6.27
C LYS A 32 -19.47 3.64 -5.17
N LYS A 33 -20.13 2.47 -5.16
CA LYS A 33 -21.06 2.07 -4.09
C LYS A 33 -20.32 1.88 -2.76
N SER A 34 -19.15 1.27 -2.76
CA SER A 34 -18.29 1.14 -1.58
C SER A 34 -17.85 2.50 -1.06
N TYR A 35 -17.44 3.40 -1.94
CA TYR A 35 -17.03 4.76 -1.59
C TYR A 35 -18.19 5.58 -1.00
N GLU A 36 -19.38 5.54 -1.62
CA GLU A 36 -20.57 6.26 -1.14
C GLU A 36 -21.04 5.75 0.24
N LYS A 37 -20.94 4.44 0.50
CA LYS A 37 -21.29 3.84 1.80
C LYS A 37 -20.37 4.30 2.95
N HIS A 38 -19.13 4.67 2.67
CA HIS A 38 -18.14 5.09 3.65
C HIS A 38 -17.92 6.62 3.68
N ALA A 39 -18.52 7.37 2.76
CA ALA A 39 -18.34 8.82 2.64
C ALA A 39 -18.99 9.62 3.80
N GLU A 40 -19.79 8.99 4.65
CA GLU A 40 -20.50 9.69 5.73
C GLU A 40 -19.67 9.90 7.01
N SER A 41 -18.40 9.45 7.08
CA SER A 41 -17.56 9.69 8.26
C SER A 41 -16.07 9.86 7.94
N PHE A 42 -15.70 11.02 7.42
CA PHE A 42 -14.28 11.42 7.44
C PHE A 42 -13.88 11.76 8.88
N SER A 43 -13.03 10.93 9.49
CA SER A 43 -12.60 11.09 10.88
C SER A 43 -11.57 12.20 11.10
N HIS A 44 -11.01 12.76 10.02
CA HIS A 44 -9.96 13.79 10.06
C HIS A 44 -10.43 15.16 9.56
N VAL A 45 -11.73 15.45 9.72
CA VAL A 45 -12.32 16.74 9.36
C VAL A 45 -13.10 17.26 10.56
N ASP A 46 -12.86 18.51 10.95
CA ASP A 46 -13.63 19.16 12.01
C ASP A 46 -15.01 19.63 11.50
N ALA A 47 -15.83 20.20 12.38
CA ALA A 47 -17.17 20.70 12.07
C ALA A 47 -17.17 21.83 11.00
N SER A 48 -16.02 22.49 10.76
CA SER A 48 -15.83 23.52 9.74
C SER A 48 -15.34 22.95 8.40
N GLY A 49 -15.05 21.65 8.33
CA GLY A 49 -14.52 20.98 7.15
C GLY A 49 -13.00 21.14 6.98
N GLN A 50 -12.27 21.52 8.03
CA GLN A 50 -10.82 21.63 8.02
C GLN A 50 -10.17 20.36 8.51
N ALA A 51 -8.94 20.07 8.01
CA ALA A 51 -8.16 18.92 8.43
C ALA A 51 -7.82 19.02 9.92
N SER A 52 -8.10 17.94 10.67
CA SER A 52 -7.87 17.88 12.11
C SER A 52 -7.36 16.50 12.52
N MET A 53 -6.39 16.46 13.43
CA MET A 53 -5.95 15.22 14.04
C MET A 53 -7.01 14.73 15.03
N VAL A 54 -7.37 13.44 14.94
CA VAL A 54 -8.41 12.85 15.80
C VAL A 54 -7.96 12.83 17.27
N ASP A 55 -8.78 13.34 18.18
CA ASP A 55 -8.55 13.15 19.62
C ASP A 55 -8.81 11.70 20.04
N VAL A 56 -7.81 11.08 20.64
CA VAL A 56 -7.85 9.67 21.06
C VAL A 56 -7.87 9.49 22.59
N LYS A 57 -8.04 10.57 23.37
CA LYS A 57 -7.96 10.54 24.83
C LYS A 57 -8.95 9.54 25.46
N ASP A 58 -10.16 9.45 24.92
CA ASP A 58 -11.24 8.60 25.46
C ASP A 58 -11.21 7.16 24.91
N LYS A 59 -10.27 6.83 24.01
CA LYS A 59 -10.10 5.47 23.50
C LYS A 59 -9.33 4.61 24.47
N SER A 60 -9.78 3.36 24.64
CA SER A 60 -9.07 2.38 25.46
C SER A 60 -7.70 2.03 24.85
N VAL A 61 -6.73 1.82 25.73
CA VAL A 61 -5.42 1.28 25.36
C VAL A 61 -5.57 -0.20 25.07
N THR A 62 -5.20 -0.64 23.87
CA THR A 62 -5.29 -2.04 23.42
C THR A 62 -4.04 -2.43 22.65
N PHE A 63 -3.77 -3.74 22.60
CA PHE A 63 -2.76 -4.27 21.67
C PHE A 63 -3.23 -4.06 20.23
N ARG A 64 -2.32 -3.62 19.40
CA ARG A 64 -2.59 -3.34 17.97
C ARG A 64 -1.50 -3.92 17.10
N LYS A 65 -1.93 -4.47 15.98
CA LYS A 65 -1.05 -5.06 14.97
C LYS A 65 -1.58 -4.67 13.60
N ALA A 66 -0.68 -4.32 12.69
CA ALA A 66 -1.00 -4.12 11.27
C ALA A 66 0.10 -4.73 10.41
N THR A 67 -0.30 -5.23 9.25
CA THR A 67 0.58 -5.78 8.22
C THR A 67 0.25 -5.12 6.89
N ALA A 68 1.25 -4.57 6.23
CA ALA A 68 1.15 -3.97 4.90
C ALA A 68 2.14 -4.62 3.94
N THR A 69 1.88 -4.49 2.64
CA THR A 69 2.76 -4.98 1.58
C THR A 69 3.10 -3.88 0.58
N ALA A 70 4.16 -4.13 -0.19
CA ALA A 70 4.53 -3.43 -1.39
C ALA A 70 5.21 -4.40 -2.35
N SER A 71 5.06 -4.21 -3.65
CA SER A 71 5.75 -4.97 -4.70
C SER A 71 6.72 -4.06 -5.46
N VAL A 72 7.90 -4.57 -5.81
CA VAL A 72 8.87 -3.86 -6.63
C VAL A 72 9.26 -4.74 -7.81
N LEU A 73 8.73 -4.45 -8.99
CA LEU A 73 9.07 -5.13 -10.23
C LEU A 73 10.41 -4.60 -10.72
N VAL A 74 11.45 -5.39 -10.51
CA VAL A 74 12.83 -4.96 -10.79
C VAL A 74 13.31 -5.37 -12.18
N GLY A 75 12.66 -6.38 -12.79
CA GLY A 75 13.05 -7.01 -14.03
C GLY A 75 14.18 -8.02 -13.86
N THR A 76 14.31 -8.92 -14.84
CA THR A 76 15.16 -10.12 -14.74
C THR A 76 16.65 -9.82 -14.49
N GLU A 77 17.20 -8.77 -15.12
CA GLU A 77 18.60 -8.40 -14.94
C GLU A 77 18.89 -7.98 -13.49
N VAL A 78 18.11 -7.04 -12.96
CA VAL A 78 18.26 -6.55 -11.58
C VAL A 78 17.97 -7.68 -10.57
N TYR A 79 16.94 -8.51 -10.84
CA TYR A 79 16.62 -9.66 -10.01
C TYR A 79 17.83 -10.60 -9.84
N ASN A 80 18.49 -10.97 -10.94
CA ASN A 80 19.66 -11.84 -10.92
C ASN A 80 20.85 -11.20 -10.18
N LEU A 81 21.05 -9.88 -10.33
CA LEU A 81 22.10 -9.16 -9.60
C LEU A 81 21.82 -9.12 -8.09
N ILE A 82 20.56 -8.94 -7.68
CA ILE A 82 20.16 -9.01 -6.26
C ILE A 82 20.38 -10.44 -5.74
N LYS A 83 19.92 -11.46 -6.48
CA LYS A 83 20.08 -12.89 -6.10
C LYS A 83 21.55 -13.28 -5.91
N ALA A 84 22.43 -12.73 -6.74
CA ALA A 84 23.87 -12.95 -6.66
C ALA A 84 24.61 -12.01 -5.70
N ASN A 85 23.91 -11.10 -5.03
CA ASN A 85 24.47 -10.03 -4.19
C ASN A 85 25.54 -9.19 -4.90
N ASN A 86 25.32 -8.89 -6.18
CA ASN A 86 26.27 -8.18 -7.07
C ASN A 86 25.85 -6.73 -7.38
N ILE A 87 24.96 -6.15 -6.60
CA ILE A 87 24.61 -4.73 -6.72
C ILE A 87 25.73 -3.88 -6.11
N LYS A 88 26.24 -2.89 -6.86
CA LYS A 88 27.38 -2.05 -6.41
C LYS A 88 27.17 -1.33 -5.08
N LYS A 89 25.92 -1.05 -4.70
CA LYS A 89 25.56 -0.42 -3.42
C LYS A 89 25.48 -1.40 -2.25
N GLY A 90 25.71 -2.70 -2.46
CA GLY A 90 25.71 -3.74 -1.44
C GLY A 90 24.41 -4.54 -1.37
N ASP A 91 24.15 -5.17 -0.23
CA ASP A 91 23.00 -6.03 0.02
C ASP A 91 21.67 -5.24 0.04
N VAL A 92 20.97 -5.32 -1.08
CA VAL A 92 19.72 -4.58 -1.31
C VAL A 92 18.64 -4.96 -0.31
N LEU A 93 18.47 -6.26 -0.04
CA LEU A 93 17.35 -6.73 0.79
C LEU A 93 17.58 -6.37 2.26
N THR A 94 18.79 -6.50 2.75
CA THR A 94 19.13 -6.10 4.12
C THR A 94 19.00 -4.59 4.31
N VAL A 95 19.49 -3.78 3.39
CA VAL A 95 19.38 -2.32 3.48
C VAL A 95 17.91 -1.88 3.40
N ALA A 96 17.12 -2.46 2.50
CA ALA A 96 15.69 -2.18 2.39
C ALA A 96 14.93 -2.54 3.67
N LYS A 97 15.24 -3.69 4.30
CA LYS A 97 14.66 -4.10 5.58
C LYS A 97 14.94 -3.08 6.68
N ILE A 98 16.19 -2.65 6.83
CA ILE A 98 16.58 -1.65 7.83
C ILE A 98 15.88 -0.31 7.57
N ALA A 99 15.86 0.13 6.30
CA ALA A 99 15.21 1.37 5.91
C ALA A 99 13.69 1.34 6.19
N GLY A 100 13.02 0.22 5.93
CA GLY A 100 11.61 0.02 6.24
C GLY A 100 11.32 0.12 7.73
N ILE A 101 12.16 -0.50 8.58
CA ILE A 101 12.04 -0.39 10.05
C ILE A 101 12.21 1.08 10.48
N MET A 102 13.19 1.79 9.91
CA MET A 102 13.40 3.21 10.21
C MET A 102 12.21 4.06 9.72
N GLY A 103 11.68 3.77 8.53
CA GLY A 103 10.51 4.43 7.98
C GLY A 103 9.28 4.31 8.87
N ALA A 104 8.97 3.10 9.33
CA ALA A 104 7.87 2.87 10.27
C ALA A 104 8.01 3.69 11.56
N LYS A 105 9.22 3.79 12.13
CA LYS A 105 9.50 4.61 13.32
C LYS A 105 9.40 6.12 13.08
N LYS A 106 9.43 6.56 11.83
CA LYS A 106 9.37 7.96 11.40
C LYS A 106 8.01 8.36 10.84
N THR A 107 7.00 7.49 10.92
CA THR A 107 5.66 7.75 10.39
C THR A 107 5.08 9.10 10.82
N PRO A 108 5.10 9.50 12.11
CA PRO A 108 4.52 10.77 12.52
C PRO A 108 5.27 12.00 11.98
N ASP A 109 6.55 11.85 11.63
CA ASP A 109 7.32 12.92 10.99
C ASP A 109 6.98 13.07 9.49
N LEU A 110 6.42 12.03 8.86
CA LEU A 110 6.11 11.96 7.44
C LEU A 110 4.63 12.18 7.13
N ILE A 111 3.75 11.74 8.00
CA ILE A 111 2.29 11.76 7.82
C ILE A 111 1.68 12.73 8.84
N PRO A 112 1.23 13.91 8.40
CA PRO A 112 0.96 15.06 9.29
C PRO A 112 -0.06 14.81 10.41
N LEU A 113 -1.08 13.97 10.17
CA LEU A 113 -2.17 13.74 11.13
C LEU A 113 -2.02 12.41 11.90
N CYS A 114 -0.88 11.73 11.77
CA CYS A 114 -0.59 10.54 12.56
C CYS A 114 -0.10 10.89 13.96
N HIS A 115 -0.58 10.13 14.94
CA HIS A 115 -0.09 10.24 16.31
C HIS A 115 1.29 9.57 16.45
N PRO A 116 2.20 10.12 17.26
CA PRO A 116 3.41 9.39 17.61
C PRO A 116 3.03 8.17 18.48
N LEU A 117 3.58 7.00 18.13
CA LEU A 117 3.29 5.74 18.79
C LEU A 117 4.57 5.06 19.29
N ASP A 118 4.49 4.49 20.50
CA ASP A 118 5.53 3.60 21.04
C ASP A 118 5.39 2.22 20.38
N LEU A 119 6.16 1.99 19.31
CA LEU A 119 6.16 0.72 18.61
C LEU A 119 6.88 -0.34 19.43
N THR A 120 6.19 -1.43 19.74
CA THR A 120 6.78 -2.58 20.44
C THR A 120 7.56 -3.50 19.52
N GLN A 121 7.17 -3.54 18.24
CA GLN A 121 7.87 -4.30 17.20
C GLN A 121 7.60 -3.72 15.80
N VAL A 122 8.63 -3.72 14.96
CA VAL A 122 8.52 -3.60 13.50
C VAL A 122 9.31 -4.73 12.89
N ASP A 123 8.67 -5.53 12.05
CA ASP A 123 9.30 -6.57 11.25
C ASP A 123 9.08 -6.29 9.76
N VAL A 124 10.17 -6.33 8.99
CA VAL A 124 10.14 -6.14 7.54
C VAL A 124 10.75 -7.36 6.87
N GLN A 125 9.98 -8.01 6.02
CA GLN A 125 10.44 -9.15 5.23
C GLN A 125 10.48 -8.75 3.75
N CYS A 126 11.57 -9.13 3.08
CA CYS A 126 11.73 -8.96 1.64
C CYS A 126 11.89 -10.33 1.01
N ARG A 127 10.95 -10.72 0.17
CA ARG A 127 10.96 -12.01 -0.54
C ARG A 127 11.15 -11.78 -2.03
N MET A 128 11.96 -12.64 -2.64
CA MET A 128 12.20 -12.63 -4.07
C MET A 128 11.19 -13.54 -4.77
N ASP A 129 10.46 -13.00 -5.74
CA ASP A 129 9.57 -13.75 -6.62
C ASP A 129 10.25 -13.90 -7.99
N GLU A 130 10.65 -15.12 -8.31
CA GLU A 130 11.39 -15.43 -9.53
C GLU A 130 10.52 -15.37 -10.78
N TYR A 131 9.24 -15.74 -10.66
CA TYR A 131 8.32 -15.78 -11.78
C TYR A 131 8.09 -14.39 -12.40
N GLU A 132 7.84 -13.40 -11.54
CA GLU A 132 7.59 -12.03 -11.98
C GLU A 132 8.83 -11.12 -11.90
N SER A 133 10.00 -11.68 -11.51
CA SER A 133 11.23 -10.90 -11.30
C SER A 133 10.98 -9.66 -10.42
N LYS A 134 10.27 -9.88 -9.29
CA LYS A 134 9.91 -8.82 -8.33
C LYS A 134 10.41 -9.13 -6.92
N ILE A 135 10.47 -8.08 -6.11
CA ILE A 135 10.66 -8.16 -4.66
C ILE A 135 9.32 -7.87 -4.01
N VAL A 136 8.81 -8.81 -3.21
CA VAL A 136 7.62 -8.63 -2.38
C VAL A 136 8.08 -8.26 -0.98
N ILE A 137 7.60 -7.12 -0.51
CA ILE A 137 7.91 -6.57 0.81
C ILE A 137 6.68 -6.69 1.68
N GLU A 138 6.86 -7.17 2.89
CA GLU A 138 5.83 -7.20 3.92
C GLU A 138 6.36 -6.51 5.17
N CYS A 139 5.63 -5.53 5.68
CA CYS A 139 5.95 -4.82 6.91
C CYS A 139 4.85 -5.03 7.94
N GLN A 140 5.23 -5.54 9.11
CA GLN A 140 4.35 -5.69 10.26
C GLN A 140 4.77 -4.73 11.36
N ALA A 141 3.82 -3.93 11.87
CA ALA A 141 4.00 -3.05 13.01
C ALA A 141 3.09 -3.47 14.17
N LYS A 142 3.59 -3.31 15.41
CA LYS A 142 2.84 -3.61 16.64
C LYS A 142 3.04 -2.50 17.67
N CYS A 143 1.97 -2.19 18.42
CA CYS A 143 2.04 -1.31 19.58
C CYS A 143 0.98 -1.70 20.63
N VAL A 144 1.11 -1.09 21.81
CA VAL A 144 0.04 -1.02 22.81
C VAL A 144 -0.36 0.45 22.89
N GLY A 145 -1.55 0.78 22.39
CA GLY A 145 -1.91 2.19 22.20
C GLY A 145 -3.40 2.45 21.98
N ARG A 146 -3.74 3.73 21.79
CA ARG A 146 -5.11 4.23 21.61
C ARG A 146 -5.53 4.33 20.15
N THR A 147 -4.58 4.27 19.21
CA THR A 147 -4.83 4.31 17.76
C THR A 147 -4.13 3.16 17.05
N GLY A 148 -4.52 2.91 15.80
CA GLY A 148 -3.97 1.83 14.98
C GLY A 148 -2.54 2.10 14.52
N VAL A 149 -1.88 1.08 14.02
CA VAL A 149 -0.50 1.10 13.49
C VAL A 149 -0.46 0.83 11.99
N GLU A 150 -1.57 1.06 11.31
CA GLU A 150 -1.70 0.82 9.87
C GLU A 150 -0.73 1.69 9.07
N MET A 151 -0.56 2.94 9.47
CA MET A 151 0.31 3.88 8.77
C MET A 151 1.78 3.56 8.96
N GLU A 152 2.17 3.06 10.14
CA GLU A 152 3.53 2.58 10.41
C GLU A 152 3.88 1.39 9.51
N ALA A 153 2.95 0.44 9.35
CA ALA A 153 3.14 -0.70 8.46
C ALA A 153 3.25 -0.26 6.99
N LEU A 154 2.34 0.61 6.52
CA LEU A 154 2.34 1.14 5.16
C LEU A 154 3.59 1.97 4.85
N THR A 155 3.99 2.85 5.77
CA THR A 155 5.20 3.66 5.62
C THR A 155 6.44 2.77 5.58
N GLY A 156 6.52 1.76 6.45
CA GLY A 156 7.63 0.82 6.47
C GLY A 156 7.77 0.06 5.15
N ALA A 157 6.68 -0.48 4.60
CA ALA A 157 6.66 -1.17 3.31
C ALA A 157 7.07 -0.22 2.17
N SER A 158 6.55 1.01 2.17
CA SER A 158 6.85 2.02 1.13
C SER A 158 8.31 2.45 1.15
N ILE A 159 8.89 2.72 2.31
CA ILE A 159 10.30 3.14 2.43
C ILE A 159 11.24 2.00 2.05
N ALA A 160 10.91 0.75 2.40
CA ALA A 160 11.66 -0.41 1.94
C ALA A 160 11.63 -0.52 0.41
N ALA A 161 10.46 -0.35 -0.23
CA ALA A 161 10.31 -0.39 -1.68
C ALA A 161 11.11 0.73 -2.39
N LEU A 162 11.03 1.95 -1.88
CA LEU A 162 11.83 3.08 -2.37
C LEU A 162 13.33 2.83 -2.23
N THR A 163 13.75 2.13 -1.18
CA THR A 163 15.17 1.76 -0.97
C THR A 163 15.63 0.74 -2.00
N VAL A 164 14.82 -0.28 -2.30
CA VAL A 164 15.12 -1.23 -3.41
C VAL A 164 15.30 -0.45 -4.72
N TYR A 165 14.36 0.46 -5.03
CA TYR A 165 14.45 1.30 -6.22
C TYR A 165 15.77 2.10 -6.26
N ASP A 166 16.08 2.83 -5.17
CA ASP A 166 17.29 3.68 -5.12
C ASP A 166 18.57 2.86 -5.32
N MET A 167 18.65 1.69 -4.69
CA MET A 167 19.83 0.84 -4.79
C MET A 167 20.03 0.25 -6.20
N CYS A 168 18.94 0.03 -6.94
CA CYS A 168 18.96 -0.66 -8.24
C CYS A 168 18.81 0.26 -9.46
N LYS A 169 18.38 1.51 -9.30
CA LYS A 169 18.08 2.46 -10.40
C LYS A 169 19.25 2.75 -11.36
N ALA A 170 20.49 2.51 -10.93
CA ALA A 170 21.66 2.64 -11.81
C ALA A 170 21.69 1.57 -12.91
N VAL A 171 21.12 0.39 -12.66
CA VAL A 171 20.98 -0.71 -13.63
C VAL A 171 19.72 -0.53 -14.47
N ASN A 172 18.57 -0.31 -13.82
CA ASN A 172 17.29 -0.15 -14.50
C ASN A 172 16.47 0.98 -13.85
N LYS A 173 16.15 2.02 -14.62
CA LYS A 173 15.28 3.12 -14.16
C LYS A 173 13.79 2.81 -14.32
N GLY A 174 13.45 1.78 -15.09
CA GLY A 174 12.07 1.32 -15.33
C GLY A 174 11.50 0.44 -14.22
N ILE A 175 12.17 0.35 -13.06
CA ILE A 175 11.64 -0.35 -11.87
C ILE A 175 10.29 0.26 -11.48
N LEU A 176 9.29 -0.60 -11.27
CA LEU A 176 7.95 -0.19 -10.87
C LEU A 176 7.69 -0.61 -9.42
N ILE A 177 7.24 0.34 -8.60
CA ILE A 177 6.70 0.09 -7.26
C ILE A 177 5.18 0.04 -7.39
N SER A 178 4.56 -1.05 -6.92
CA SER A 178 3.11 -1.28 -6.99
C SER A 178 2.58 -1.95 -5.71
N ASP A 179 1.28 -2.17 -5.66
CA ASP A 179 0.57 -2.95 -4.64
C ASP A 179 0.88 -2.53 -3.20
N VAL A 180 1.07 -1.24 -2.97
CA VAL A 180 1.20 -0.71 -1.62
C VAL A 180 -0.18 -0.71 -0.97
N LYS A 181 -0.40 -1.64 -0.02
CA LYS A 181 -1.70 -1.81 0.62
C LYS A 181 -1.60 -2.42 1.99
N LEU A 182 -2.65 -2.20 2.79
CA LEU A 182 -2.87 -2.91 4.05
C LEU A 182 -3.34 -4.34 3.75
N LEU A 183 -2.68 -5.34 4.35
CA LEU A 183 -3.09 -6.76 4.25
C LEU A 183 -4.00 -7.15 5.41
N ALA A 184 -3.66 -6.71 6.63
CA ALA A 184 -4.42 -7.04 7.82
C ALA A 184 -4.19 -6.03 8.92
N LYS A 185 -5.17 -5.87 9.79
CA LYS A 185 -5.02 -5.21 11.08
C LYS A 185 -5.82 -5.93 12.14
N SER A 186 -5.41 -5.82 13.39
CA SER A 186 -6.16 -6.31 14.54
C SER A 186 -6.09 -5.37 15.73
N GLY A 187 -7.14 -5.44 16.56
CA GLY A 187 -7.31 -4.66 17.76
C GLY A 187 -8.01 -3.31 17.55
N GLY A 188 -8.51 -2.76 18.66
CA GLY A 188 -9.26 -1.50 18.69
C GLY A 188 -10.75 -1.64 18.42
N LYS A 189 -11.47 -0.51 18.47
CA LYS A 189 -12.93 -0.45 18.38
C LYS A 189 -13.47 -0.91 17.01
N SER A 190 -12.74 -0.68 15.92
CA SER A 190 -13.14 -1.04 14.55
C SER A 190 -12.91 -2.51 14.20
N GLY A 191 -12.46 -3.33 15.17
CA GLY A 191 -12.25 -4.77 14.97
C GLY A 191 -11.11 -5.11 14.02
N ASP A 192 -11.10 -6.37 13.61
CA ASP A 192 -10.08 -6.92 12.73
C ASP A 192 -10.44 -6.68 11.26
N PHE A 193 -9.42 -6.54 10.44
CA PHE A 193 -9.53 -6.42 9.00
C PHE A 193 -8.51 -7.36 8.36
N VAL A 194 -8.93 -8.08 7.35
CA VAL A 194 -8.07 -8.83 6.44
C VAL A 194 -8.47 -8.44 5.02
N ALA A 195 -7.52 -8.03 4.21
CA ALA A 195 -7.78 -7.74 2.81
C ALA A 195 -8.24 -9.03 2.12
N GLU A 196 -9.43 -9.00 1.53
CA GLU A 196 -9.86 -10.07 0.65
C GLU A 196 -8.91 -10.15 -0.53
N ASN A 197 -8.66 -11.37 -1.03
CA ASN A 197 -7.79 -11.59 -2.19
C ASN A 197 -8.37 -11.04 -3.52
N ASP A 198 -9.44 -10.28 -3.46
CA ASP A 198 -10.09 -9.57 -4.56
C ASP A 198 -9.39 -8.25 -4.91
N LEU A 199 -8.07 -8.31 -5.04
CA LEU A 199 -7.43 -7.26 -5.83
C LEU A 199 -7.66 -7.56 -7.31
N PRO A 200 -7.86 -6.52 -8.14
CA PRO A 200 -8.06 -6.72 -9.56
C PRO A 200 -6.96 -7.65 -10.05
N ARG A 201 -7.36 -8.78 -10.58
CA ARG A 201 -6.47 -9.66 -11.35
C ARG A 201 -5.76 -8.73 -12.31
N ASP A 202 -4.44 -8.91 -12.42
CA ASP A 202 -3.62 -8.21 -13.39
C ASP A 202 -4.43 -8.04 -14.70
N PRO A 203 -4.69 -6.83 -15.18
CA PRO A 203 -5.42 -6.62 -16.41
C PRO A 203 -4.77 -7.34 -17.61
N TYR A 204 -3.52 -7.79 -17.49
CA TYR A 204 -2.81 -8.61 -18.47
C TYR A 204 -2.98 -10.12 -18.27
N GLN A 205 -3.48 -10.60 -17.12
CA GLN A 205 -3.73 -12.02 -16.87
C GLN A 205 -4.82 -12.58 -17.81
N SER A 206 -5.79 -11.75 -18.19
CA SER A 206 -6.83 -12.12 -19.18
C SER A 206 -6.30 -12.35 -20.60
N LEU A 207 -5.10 -11.87 -20.93
CA LEU A 207 -4.49 -12.08 -22.26
C LEU A 207 -3.80 -13.45 -22.36
N HIS A 208 -3.36 -14.02 -21.27
CA HIS A 208 -2.79 -15.37 -21.24
C HIS A 208 -3.85 -16.47 -21.31
N ASP A 209 -5.03 -16.23 -20.71
CA ASP A 209 -6.15 -17.19 -20.76
C ASP A 209 -6.76 -17.32 -22.15
N ILE A 210 -6.69 -16.25 -22.97
CA ILE A 210 -7.22 -16.24 -24.36
C ILE A 210 -6.32 -17.05 -25.31
N HIS A 211 -5.05 -17.27 -25.00
CA HIS A 211 -4.13 -18.01 -25.86
C HIS A 211 -4.12 -19.52 -25.62
N ASN A 212 -4.63 -19.98 -24.47
CA ASN A 212 -4.67 -21.41 -24.13
C ASN A 212 -5.99 -22.09 -24.52
N ASP A 213 -7.01 -21.35 -24.96
CA ASP A 213 -8.33 -21.92 -25.33
C ASP A 213 -8.45 -22.21 -26.85
N LYS A 214 -7.34 -22.26 -27.58
CA LYS A 214 -7.31 -22.58 -29.03
C LYS A 214 -6.53 -23.84 -29.36
N SER A 215 -6.45 -24.80 -28.43
CA SER A 215 -5.89 -26.12 -28.70
C SER A 215 -6.81 -27.22 -28.20
N GLU A 216 -7.97 -27.35 -28.83
CA GLU A 216 -8.74 -28.59 -28.98
C GLU A 216 -9.40 -28.60 -30.36
#